data_d7624fec3450cdba3c65da81ad52af12
#
_entry.id   d7624fec3450cdba3c65da81ad52af12
#
_cell.length_a   1.000
_cell.length_b   1.000
_cell.length_c   1.000
_cell.angle_alpha   90.00
_cell.angle_beta   90.00
_cell.angle_gamma   90.00
#
_symmetry.space_group_name_H-M   'P 1'
#
loop_
_entity.id
_entity.type
_entity.pdbx_description
1 polymer ?
#
loop_
_entity_poly.entity_id
_entity_poly.type
_entity_poly.pdbx_seq_one_letter_code
_entity_poly.pdbx_strand_id
1 'polypeptide(L)'
;MSNELLEALNILEQEKNISKETLLEAIENSLVTACKNHFGKSDNVKVEIDPETCAFSCYQEKTVVDTVEDPVEEISLADAHKVNGNYQLGDIVRVEVKSKEFGRIATQNAKNVILQKIREEERKVIFDEYNSKEKDVVTGVVQRSVSYTHLRAHETR
;
A
#
# COMPACT_ATOMS: atom_id res chain seq x y z
N MET A 1 14.17 9.98 4.16
CA MET A 1 13.32 8.78 3.99
C MET A 1 12.47 8.82 2.74
N SER A 2 11.92 9.96 2.33
CA SER A 2 11.19 10.08 1.04
C SER A 2 12.07 9.86 -0.20
N ASN A 3 13.33 10.32 -0.18
CA ASN A 3 14.25 10.16 -1.32
C ASN A 3 14.61 8.70 -1.62
N GLU A 4 14.84 7.88 -0.60
CA GLU A 4 15.17 6.45 -0.76
C GLU A 4 14.01 5.67 -1.39
N LEU A 5 12.78 6.00 -1.00
CA LEU A 5 11.59 5.39 -1.58
C LEU A 5 11.41 5.82 -3.03
N LEU A 6 11.63 7.09 -3.33
CA LEU A 6 11.54 7.64 -4.68
C LEU A 6 12.59 7.02 -5.60
N GLU A 7 13.83 6.87 -5.14
CA GLU A 7 14.89 6.19 -5.89
C GLU A 7 14.52 4.72 -6.15
N ALA A 8 14.01 4.01 -5.15
CA ALA A 8 13.58 2.63 -5.30
C ALA A 8 12.44 2.49 -6.33
N LEU A 9 11.46 3.40 -6.31
CA LEU A 9 10.37 3.41 -7.28
C LEU A 9 10.87 3.68 -8.71
N ASN A 10 11.80 4.63 -8.88
CA ASN A 10 12.38 4.94 -10.19
C ASN A 10 13.21 3.77 -10.75
N ILE A 11 13.97 3.08 -9.90
CA ILE A 11 14.72 1.88 -10.30
C ILE A 11 13.77 0.77 -10.74
N LEU A 12 12.68 0.54 -10.01
CA LEU A 12 11.69 -0.48 -10.35
C LEU A 12 10.96 -0.17 -11.66
N GLU A 13 10.68 1.10 -11.93
CA GLU A 13 10.10 1.52 -13.19
C GLU A 13 11.04 1.23 -14.37
N GLN A 14 12.34 1.53 -14.22
CA GLN A 14 13.33 1.33 -15.26
C GLN A 14 13.72 -0.14 -15.47
N GLU A 15 13.91 -0.90 -14.40
CA GLU A 15 14.43 -2.28 -14.47
C GLU A 15 13.34 -3.33 -14.64
N LYS A 16 12.18 -3.13 -14.02
CA LYS A 16 11.09 -4.12 -13.96
C LYS A 16 9.87 -3.73 -14.79
N ASN A 17 9.89 -2.55 -15.41
CA ASN A 17 8.76 -2.03 -16.19
C ASN A 17 7.43 -1.98 -15.42
N ILE A 18 7.50 -1.75 -14.10
CA ILE A 18 6.35 -1.58 -13.23
C ILE A 18 6.08 -0.08 -13.13
N SER A 19 4.88 0.37 -13.52
CA SER A 19 4.59 1.79 -13.48
C SER A 19 4.61 2.34 -12.05
N LYS A 20 5.22 3.51 -11.86
CA LYS A 20 5.27 4.22 -10.58
C LYS A 20 3.87 4.46 -10.01
N GLU A 21 2.92 4.80 -10.87
CA GLU A 21 1.52 5.04 -10.51
C GLU A 21 0.87 3.80 -9.89
N THR A 22 1.05 2.63 -10.50
CA THR A 22 0.53 1.37 -9.97
C THR A 22 1.12 1.02 -8.60
N LEU A 23 2.41 1.31 -8.40
CA LEU A 23 3.07 1.10 -7.11
C LEU A 23 2.53 2.06 -6.05
N LEU A 24 2.36 3.35 -6.39
CA LEU A 24 1.81 4.35 -5.49
C LEU A 24 0.38 4.03 -5.08
N GLU A 25 -0.48 3.64 -6.03
CA GLU A 25 -1.86 3.22 -5.76
C GLU A 25 -1.91 1.99 -4.84
N ALA A 26 -1.06 0.99 -5.08
CA ALA A 26 -0.98 -0.20 -4.23
C ALA A 26 -0.52 0.14 -2.80
N ILE A 27 0.44 1.05 -2.66
CA ILE A 27 0.92 1.55 -1.37
C ILE A 27 -0.20 2.31 -0.65
N GLU A 28 -0.90 3.21 -1.35
CA GLU A 28 -2.02 3.98 -0.80
C GLU A 28 -3.11 3.07 -0.25
N ASN A 29 -3.58 2.10 -1.03
CA ASN A 29 -4.59 1.13 -0.61
C ASN A 29 -4.15 0.31 0.62
N SER A 30 -2.87 -0.10 0.66
CA SER A 30 -2.30 -0.80 1.80
C SER A 30 -2.25 0.07 3.06
N LEU A 31 -1.89 1.35 2.89
CA LEU A 31 -1.84 2.31 3.99
C LEU A 31 -3.21 2.65 4.54
N VAL A 32 -4.21 2.84 3.69
CA VAL A 32 -5.61 3.04 4.12
C VAL A 32 -6.07 1.87 4.98
N THR A 33 -5.80 0.64 4.54
CA THR A 33 -6.14 -0.57 5.31
C THR A 33 -5.41 -0.62 6.65
N ALA A 34 -4.13 -0.30 6.68
CA ALA A 34 -3.34 -0.28 7.91
C ALA A 34 -3.80 0.82 8.88
N CYS A 35 -4.15 1.99 8.37
CA CYS A 35 -4.67 3.10 9.16
C CYS A 35 -6.04 2.77 9.75
N LYS A 36 -6.94 2.15 8.98
CA LYS A 36 -8.24 1.67 9.48
C LYS A 36 -8.08 0.69 10.64
N ASN A 37 -7.10 -0.19 10.57
CA ASN A 37 -6.83 -1.16 11.63
C ASN A 37 -6.21 -0.54 12.89
N HIS A 38 -5.45 0.54 12.74
CA HIS A 38 -4.70 1.16 13.83
C HIS A 38 -5.49 2.28 14.54
N PHE A 39 -6.20 3.11 13.78
CA PHE A 39 -6.90 4.28 14.31
C PHE A 39 -8.40 4.07 14.54
N GLY A 40 -8.92 2.89 14.28
CA GLY A 40 -10.33 2.54 14.44
C GLY A 40 -11.01 2.19 13.12
N LYS A 41 -12.13 1.50 13.22
CA LYS A 41 -12.87 0.92 12.09
C LYS A 41 -13.61 1.95 11.20
N SER A 42 -13.35 3.23 11.36
CA SER A 42 -14.06 4.25 10.62
C SER A 42 -13.57 4.33 9.17
N ASP A 43 -14.50 4.37 8.25
CA ASP A 43 -14.23 4.57 6.82
C ASP A 43 -13.82 5.99 6.47
N ASN A 44 -13.59 6.83 7.49
CA ASN A 44 -13.26 8.23 7.38
C ASN A 44 -11.76 8.52 7.26
N VAL A 45 -10.91 7.49 7.16
CA VAL A 45 -9.45 7.66 7.00
C VAL A 45 -9.09 7.68 5.53
N LYS A 46 -8.45 8.76 5.09
CA LYS A 46 -7.86 8.89 3.75
C LYS A 46 -6.37 9.09 3.85
N VAL A 47 -5.65 8.43 2.97
CA VAL A 47 -4.21 8.56 2.82
C VAL A 47 -3.95 9.14 1.44
N GLU A 48 -3.15 10.16 1.38
CA GLU A 48 -2.71 10.76 0.13
C GLU A 48 -1.19 10.62 0.05
N ILE A 49 -0.69 10.27 -1.13
CA ILE A 49 0.74 10.17 -1.41
C ILE A 49 1.07 11.19 -2.48
N ASP A 50 2.02 12.05 -2.19
CA ASP A 50 2.56 12.98 -3.18
C ASP A 50 3.43 12.22 -4.19
N PRO A 51 3.09 12.20 -5.49
CA PRO A 51 3.82 11.44 -6.50
C PRO A 51 5.23 11.98 -6.77
N GLU A 52 5.52 13.24 -6.43
CA GLU A 52 6.82 13.86 -6.65
C GLU A 52 7.77 13.63 -5.49
N THR A 53 7.27 13.79 -4.26
CA THR A 53 8.09 13.69 -3.04
C THR A 53 7.97 12.35 -2.34
N CYS A 54 6.99 11.51 -2.72
CA CYS A 54 6.62 10.29 -2.00
C CYS A 54 6.35 10.54 -0.51
N ALA A 55 5.87 11.72 -0.18
CA ALA A 55 5.45 12.06 1.17
C ALA A 55 4.06 11.50 1.45
N PHE A 56 3.90 10.90 2.61
CA PHE A 56 2.63 10.31 3.05
C PHE A 56 1.90 11.30 3.95
N SER A 57 0.66 11.58 3.62
CA SER A 57 -0.24 12.38 4.45
C SER A 57 -1.48 11.55 4.77
N CYS A 58 -1.85 11.50 6.04
CA CYS A 58 -3.04 10.80 6.51
C CYS A 58 -4.03 11.83 7.03
N TYR A 59 -5.24 11.78 6.51
CA TYR A 59 -6.33 12.66 6.91
C TYR A 59 -7.47 11.83 7.46
N GLN A 60 -8.07 12.34 8.52
CA GLN A 60 -9.31 11.81 9.08
C GLN A 60 -10.42 12.79 8.75
N GLU A 61 -11.44 12.33 8.03
CA GLU A 61 -12.65 13.11 7.74
C GLU A 61 -13.59 13.00 8.93
N LYS A 62 -13.89 14.13 9.58
CA LYS A 62 -14.78 14.20 10.72
C LYS A 62 -15.95 15.13 10.41
N THR A 63 -17.15 14.74 10.84
CA THR A 63 -18.35 15.57 10.72
C THR A 63 -18.43 16.56 11.87
N VAL A 64 -18.70 17.82 11.55
CA VAL A 64 -18.90 18.87 12.56
C VAL A 64 -20.25 18.69 13.22
N VAL A 65 -20.25 18.51 14.53
CA VAL A 65 -21.44 18.37 15.36
C VAL A 65 -21.40 19.35 16.53
N ASP A 66 -22.56 19.61 17.12
CA ASP A 66 -22.64 20.44 18.32
C ASP A 66 -22.21 19.64 19.56
N THR A 67 -22.66 18.40 19.66
CA THR A 67 -22.28 17.48 20.75
C THR A 67 -21.62 16.25 20.17
N VAL A 68 -20.37 16.01 20.55
CA VAL A 68 -19.57 14.87 20.05
C VAL A 68 -20.00 13.61 20.80
N GLU A 69 -20.55 12.63 20.08
CA GLU A 69 -20.87 11.30 20.58
C GLU A 69 -19.73 10.33 20.30
N ASP A 70 -19.19 10.36 19.09
CA ASP A 70 -18.01 9.56 18.69
C ASP A 70 -16.83 10.48 18.28
N PRO A 71 -15.81 10.60 19.15
CA PRO A 71 -14.64 11.44 18.86
C PRO A 71 -13.80 10.96 17.67
N VAL A 72 -14.07 9.76 17.13
CA VAL A 72 -13.39 9.23 15.94
C VAL A 72 -14.01 9.79 14.66
N GLU A 73 -15.33 9.87 14.59
CA GLU A 73 -16.09 10.29 13.40
C GLU A 73 -16.55 11.75 13.47
N GLU A 74 -16.60 12.32 14.67
CA GLU A 74 -17.16 13.63 14.93
C GLU A 74 -16.14 14.60 15.49
N ILE A 75 -16.36 15.88 15.24
CA ILE A 75 -15.58 17.00 15.79
C ILE A 75 -16.52 18.11 16.26
N SER A 76 -16.22 18.71 17.41
CA SER A 76 -17.01 19.85 17.88
C SER A 76 -16.80 21.07 16.99
N LEU A 77 -17.84 21.92 16.89
CA LEU A 77 -17.76 23.19 16.13
C LEU A 77 -16.59 24.07 16.61
N ALA A 78 -16.33 24.08 17.92
CA ALA A 78 -15.25 24.85 18.51
C ALA A 78 -13.85 24.36 18.05
N ASP A 79 -13.68 23.06 17.91
CA ASP A 79 -12.41 22.48 17.42
C ASP A 79 -12.30 22.56 15.90
N ALA A 80 -13.41 22.45 15.17
CA ALA A 80 -13.45 22.68 13.72
C ALA A 80 -13.04 24.14 13.38
N HIS A 81 -13.47 25.11 14.16
CA HIS A 81 -13.09 26.52 13.99
C HIS A 81 -11.59 26.78 14.26
N LYS A 82 -10.90 25.93 15.03
CA LYS A 82 -9.43 26.03 15.19
C LYS A 82 -8.68 25.62 13.91
N VAL A 83 -9.29 24.75 13.11
CA VAL A 83 -8.72 24.33 11.81
C VAL A 83 -9.06 25.37 10.74
N ASN A 84 -10.32 25.78 10.65
CA ASN A 84 -10.76 26.84 9.75
C ASN A 84 -12.06 27.45 10.28
N GLY A 85 -12.10 28.78 10.42
CA GLY A 85 -13.24 29.52 11.00
C GLY A 85 -14.53 29.51 10.17
N ASN A 86 -14.53 28.92 8.97
CA ASN A 86 -15.68 28.93 8.06
C ASN A 86 -16.56 27.68 8.12
N TYR A 87 -16.20 26.68 8.94
CA TYR A 87 -16.98 25.45 9.06
C TYR A 87 -18.29 25.66 9.79
N GLN A 88 -19.33 24.98 9.31
CA GLN A 88 -20.68 24.96 9.87
C GLN A 88 -21.05 23.56 10.37
N LEU A 89 -22.13 23.48 11.14
CA LEU A 89 -22.68 22.18 11.58
C LEU A 89 -23.07 21.32 10.37
N GLY A 90 -22.58 20.07 10.34
CA GLY A 90 -22.80 19.13 9.26
C GLY A 90 -21.70 19.15 8.19
N ASP A 91 -20.75 20.07 8.25
CA ASP A 91 -19.60 20.08 7.33
C ASP A 91 -18.61 18.95 7.65
N ILE A 92 -17.86 18.53 6.63
CA ILE A 92 -16.79 17.55 6.77
C ILE A 92 -15.45 18.26 6.88
N VAL A 93 -14.79 18.05 8.01
CA VAL A 93 -13.45 18.61 8.29
C VAL A 93 -12.41 17.54 8.07
N ARG A 94 -11.37 17.85 7.29
CA ARG A 94 -10.18 17.00 7.15
C ARG A 94 -9.16 17.37 8.20
N VAL A 95 -8.93 16.47 9.15
CA VAL A 95 -7.93 16.62 10.21
C VAL A 95 -6.71 15.79 9.85
N GLU A 96 -5.56 16.44 9.67
CA GLU A 96 -4.31 15.73 9.40
C GLU A 96 -3.83 14.98 10.65
N VAL A 97 -3.60 13.69 10.51
CA VAL A 97 -3.07 12.84 11.59
C VAL A 97 -1.54 12.87 11.55
N LYS A 98 -0.94 13.78 12.32
CA LYS A 98 0.53 13.89 12.47
C LYS A 98 1.03 12.97 13.58
N SER A 99 1.19 11.68 13.30
CA SER A 99 1.73 10.74 14.27
C SER A 99 3.05 10.16 13.78
N LYS A 100 4.03 10.09 14.68
CA LYS A 100 5.32 9.41 14.40
C LYS A 100 5.11 7.92 14.12
N GLU A 101 4.08 7.34 14.72
CA GLU A 101 3.69 5.94 14.51
C GLU A 101 3.17 5.73 13.09
N PHE A 102 2.37 6.66 12.57
CA PHE A 102 1.92 6.61 11.17
C PHE A 102 3.10 6.56 10.20
N GLY A 103 4.11 7.42 10.39
CA GLY A 103 5.30 7.42 9.54
C GLY A 103 6.04 6.07 9.52
N ARG A 104 6.11 5.37 10.66
CA ARG A 104 6.73 4.04 10.76
C ARG A 104 5.89 2.98 10.07
N ILE A 105 4.58 2.97 10.31
CA ILE A 105 3.63 2.04 9.68
C ILE A 105 3.63 2.25 8.16
N ALA A 106 3.59 3.50 7.70
CA ALA A 106 3.61 3.85 6.28
C ALA A 106 4.88 3.34 5.59
N THR A 107 6.05 3.58 6.16
CA THR A 107 7.33 3.13 5.60
C THR A 107 7.42 1.61 5.53
N GLN A 108 7.00 0.91 6.59
CA GLN A 108 7.03 -0.55 6.62
C GLN A 108 6.06 -1.16 5.61
N ASN A 109 4.84 -0.62 5.49
CA ASN A 109 3.86 -1.10 4.53
C ASN A 109 4.28 -0.82 3.08
N ALA A 110 4.79 0.38 2.79
CA ALA A 110 5.31 0.71 1.48
C ALA A 110 6.40 -0.30 1.05
N LYS A 111 7.35 -0.60 1.94
CA LYS A 111 8.39 -1.60 1.68
C LYS A 111 7.80 -2.98 1.39
N ASN A 112 6.83 -3.43 2.18
CA ASN A 112 6.20 -4.74 1.99
C ASN A 112 5.44 -4.82 0.66
N VAL A 113 4.70 -3.77 0.28
CA VAL A 113 3.97 -3.70 -0.99
C VAL A 113 4.93 -3.73 -2.18
N ILE A 114 6.03 -2.98 -2.12
CA ILE A 114 7.06 -2.98 -3.17
C ILE A 114 7.64 -4.39 -3.34
N LEU A 115 8.04 -5.06 -2.24
CA LEU A 115 8.57 -6.42 -2.29
C LEU A 115 7.55 -7.41 -2.83
N GLN A 116 6.28 -7.25 -2.49
CA GLN A 116 5.21 -8.09 -3.01
C GLN A 116 5.04 -7.89 -4.53
N LYS A 117 5.02 -6.66 -5.01
CA LYS A 117 4.91 -6.35 -6.44
C LYS A 117 6.10 -6.89 -7.25
N ILE A 118 7.31 -6.77 -6.73
CA ILE A 118 8.49 -7.37 -7.36
C ILE A 118 8.31 -8.89 -7.51
N ARG A 119 7.88 -9.58 -6.46
CA ARG A 119 7.65 -11.02 -6.50
C ARG A 119 6.52 -11.42 -7.45
N GLU A 120 5.47 -10.62 -7.55
CA GLU A 120 4.37 -10.85 -8.49
C GLU A 120 4.88 -10.75 -9.94
N GLU A 121 5.65 -9.73 -10.27
CA GLU A 121 6.24 -9.57 -11.60
C GLU A 121 7.28 -10.66 -11.93
N GLU A 122 8.12 -11.05 -10.99
CA GLU A 122 9.05 -12.18 -11.18
C GLU A 122 8.30 -13.49 -11.45
N ARG A 123 7.21 -13.75 -10.72
CA ARG A 123 6.36 -14.94 -10.96
C ARG A 123 5.70 -14.88 -12.33
N LYS A 124 5.25 -13.71 -12.75
CA LYS A 124 4.65 -13.54 -14.08
C LYS A 124 5.65 -13.81 -15.18
N VAL A 125 6.86 -13.27 -15.09
CA VAL A 125 7.94 -13.53 -16.07
C VAL A 125 8.25 -15.02 -16.14
N ILE A 126 8.42 -15.70 -15.00
CA ILE A 126 8.65 -17.14 -14.93
C ILE A 126 7.47 -17.91 -15.54
N PHE A 127 6.25 -17.53 -15.19
CA PHE A 127 5.06 -18.17 -15.73
C PHE A 127 4.99 -18.04 -17.26
N ASP A 128 5.20 -16.85 -17.80
CA ASP A 128 5.17 -16.59 -19.24
C ASP A 128 6.27 -17.36 -19.97
N GLU A 129 7.47 -17.44 -19.39
CA GLU A 129 8.59 -18.21 -19.94
C GLU A 129 8.25 -19.72 -20.02
N TYR A 130 7.70 -20.29 -18.95
CA TYR A 130 7.40 -21.73 -18.92
C TYR A 130 6.08 -22.07 -19.62
N ASN A 131 5.11 -21.17 -19.61
CA ASN A 131 3.84 -21.34 -20.32
C ASN A 131 4.05 -21.42 -21.85
N SER A 132 5.03 -20.65 -22.36
CA SER A 132 5.41 -20.72 -23.79
C SER A 132 6.02 -22.09 -24.15
N LYS A 133 6.56 -22.81 -23.19
CA LYS A 133 7.17 -24.14 -23.34
C LYS A 133 6.20 -25.30 -23.01
N GLU A 134 4.93 -24.96 -22.73
CA GLU A 134 3.91 -25.98 -22.48
C GLU A 134 3.75 -26.88 -23.70
N LYS A 135 3.81 -28.19 -23.51
CA LYS A 135 3.76 -29.23 -24.55
C LYS A 135 5.02 -29.33 -25.43
N ASP A 136 6.09 -28.58 -25.12
CA ASP A 136 7.38 -28.75 -25.78
C ASP A 136 8.24 -29.79 -25.06
N VAL A 137 9.22 -30.31 -25.79
CA VAL A 137 10.25 -31.22 -25.23
C VAL A 137 11.34 -30.36 -24.61
N VAL A 138 11.48 -30.47 -23.28
CA VAL A 138 12.52 -29.76 -22.54
C VAL A 138 13.61 -30.69 -22.06
N THR A 139 14.85 -30.23 -22.06
CA THR A 139 16.01 -30.96 -21.55
C THR A 139 16.20 -30.58 -20.07
N GLY A 140 16.34 -31.60 -19.22
CA GLY A 140 16.55 -31.41 -17.79
C GLY A 140 17.68 -32.27 -17.24
N VAL A 141 18.27 -31.87 -16.14
CA VAL A 141 19.28 -32.63 -15.41
C VAL A 141 18.62 -33.27 -14.20
N VAL A 142 18.75 -34.59 -14.08
CA VAL A 142 18.24 -35.32 -12.92
C VAL A 142 19.12 -35.04 -11.71
N GLN A 143 18.63 -34.28 -10.77
CA GLN A 143 19.37 -33.98 -9.53
C GLN A 143 19.22 -35.06 -8.46
N ARG A 144 18.08 -35.75 -8.44
CA ARG A 144 17.78 -36.76 -7.42
C ARG A 144 16.79 -37.77 -7.93
N SER A 145 17.07 -39.04 -7.70
CA SER A 145 16.14 -40.15 -7.94
C SER A 145 15.50 -40.61 -6.62
N VAL A 146 14.19 -40.73 -6.61
CA VAL A 146 13.42 -41.32 -5.49
C VAL A 146 12.60 -42.50 -5.98
N SER A 147 12.32 -43.48 -5.10
CA SER A 147 11.65 -44.74 -5.46
C SER A 147 10.17 -44.56 -5.91
N TYR A 148 9.58 -43.42 -5.71
CA TYR A 148 8.30 -43.02 -6.32
C TYR A 148 8.48 -41.63 -6.89
N THR A 149 8.32 -41.50 -8.20
CA THR A 149 8.43 -40.24 -8.91
C THR A 149 7.09 -39.53 -8.92
N HIS A 150 6.93 -38.51 -8.09
CA HIS A 150 5.97 -37.44 -8.32
C HIS A 150 6.74 -36.27 -8.91
N LEU A 151 6.61 -36.07 -10.21
CA LEU A 151 7.00 -34.82 -10.84
C LEU A 151 6.00 -33.74 -10.37
N ARG A 152 6.30 -33.09 -9.26
CA ARG A 152 5.69 -31.84 -8.90
C ARG A 152 6.47 -30.75 -9.59
N ALA A 153 5.77 -29.91 -10.36
CA ALA A 153 6.28 -28.59 -10.67
C ALA A 153 6.67 -27.92 -9.34
N HIS A 154 7.94 -27.57 -9.19
CA HIS A 154 8.39 -26.86 -8.01
C HIS A 154 7.67 -25.50 -8.00
N GLU A 155 6.69 -25.36 -7.14
CA GLU A 155 6.27 -24.04 -6.69
C GLU A 155 7.46 -23.46 -5.91
N THR A 156 8.20 -22.61 -6.55
CA THR A 156 9.18 -21.76 -5.86
C THR A 156 8.42 -20.87 -4.88
N ARG A 157 8.66 -21.09 -3.60
CA ARG A 157 8.23 -20.21 -2.52
C ARG A 157 8.86 -18.83 -2.66
#